data_c9132ea4a084af22485b02e3e57b5549
#
_entry.id   c9132ea4a084af22485b02e3e57b5549
#
_cell.length_a   1.000
_cell.length_b   1.000
_cell.length_c   1.000
_cell.angle_alpha   90.00
_cell.angle_beta   90.00
_cell.angle_gamma   90.00
#
_symmetry.space_group_name_H-M   'P 1'
#
loop_
_entity.id
_entity.type
_entity.pdbx_description
1 polymer ?
#
loop_
_entity_poly.entity_id
_entity_poly.type
_entity_poly.pdbx_seq_one_letter_code
_entity_poly.pdbx_strand_id
1 'polypeptide(L)'
;MENALLWKTVFSGYSYAQMTVQLRQHETRLVRRWKNANHRDRKKTGVKHRMEKSRMRPVKTGKGVRMTFSRQKEVLEMPNLIEIQKNSYQWFLDEGLKEVFADISPITDFAGHLSLEFVDFTLCKNDIKYTIEECKERDATYAAPLKVKVRLCNKDKDEINEHEIFMGDLPLMTDTGSFVINGAERVIVSQLVRSPGIYYGIAHDKIGTELYSCTVIPNRGAWLEYETDSNDIFYVRVDRTRKVPVTVLIRALGYGTNAEIIDLFGDELKLEKSFEKDPSNNYQDGLLELYKKIRPGEPLSVDSAESLLNSMFFDPRRYDLAKVGRYKFNKKLHFKNRIVGHVLAEDVVDTTTGEILAEQGTKVTKELATDIQNAGVPFVWIQGEKKNHKVLSNMMVDLGAYVNFDPEEVGVTELVFYPVLQGILEENAGASDEELKEIIRRDIHDLIPKHITKEDIIASINYNMHLEGGIGNPDDIDHLGNRRIRAVGELLQNQYRIGLSRMERVVRERMTTQDMEGVSAQSLINIKPVTAAVKEFFGSSQLSQFMDQNNPLSELTHKRRLSALGPGGLSRDRAGFEVRDVHYTHYGRMCPIDSGNCRSI
;
A
#
# COMPACT_ATOMS: atom_id res chain seq x y z
N MET A 1 -32.84 -0.83 4.57
CA MET A 1 -33.65 -0.90 5.80
C MET A 1 -35.14 -0.69 5.57
N GLU A 2 -35.56 0.05 4.57
CA GLU A 2 -36.99 0.30 4.30
C GLU A 2 -37.78 -0.95 3.85
N ASN A 3 -37.17 -1.88 3.17
CA ASN A 3 -37.86 -3.12 2.74
C ASN A 3 -38.07 -4.14 3.87
N ALA A 4 -37.34 -4.06 4.98
CA ALA A 4 -37.55 -4.95 6.13
C ALA A 4 -38.69 -4.48 7.06
N LEU A 5 -39.02 -3.20 7.04
CA LEU A 5 -40.13 -2.63 7.82
C LEU A 5 -41.49 -2.87 7.15
N LEU A 6 -41.57 -2.88 5.82
CA LEU A 6 -42.77 -3.18 5.06
C LEU A 6 -43.26 -4.63 5.25
N TRP A 7 -42.34 -5.57 5.48
CA TRP A 7 -42.68 -6.98 5.73
C TRP A 7 -43.21 -7.25 7.15
N LYS A 8 -42.78 -6.46 8.13
CA LYS A 8 -43.26 -6.59 9.51
C LYS A 8 -44.72 -6.12 9.71
N THR A 9 -45.15 -5.14 8.92
CA THR A 9 -46.51 -4.57 9.05
C THR A 9 -47.59 -5.38 8.37
N VAL A 10 -47.27 -6.22 7.38
CA VAL A 10 -48.23 -6.98 6.60
C VAL A 10 -48.54 -8.36 7.22
N PHE A 11 -47.69 -8.89 8.10
CA PHE A 11 -47.78 -10.26 8.61
C PHE A 11 -47.85 -10.40 10.14
N SER A 12 -48.17 -9.33 10.86
CA SER A 12 -48.43 -9.43 12.30
C SER A 12 -49.77 -10.14 12.54
N GLY A 13 -49.70 -11.43 12.72
CA GLY A 13 -50.92 -12.22 13.08
C GLY A 13 -51.01 -13.63 12.48
N TYR A 14 -50.07 -14.04 11.65
CA TYR A 14 -50.13 -15.37 11.02
C TYR A 14 -49.07 -16.34 11.62
N SER A 15 -49.49 -17.59 11.81
CA SER A 15 -48.57 -18.67 12.20
C SER A 15 -47.64 -19.02 11.02
N TYR A 16 -46.46 -19.54 11.31
CA TYR A 16 -45.44 -19.90 10.31
C TYR A 16 -45.97 -20.83 9.19
N ALA A 17 -46.88 -21.70 9.52
CA ALA A 17 -47.54 -22.59 8.56
C ALA A 17 -48.49 -21.84 7.61
N GLN A 18 -49.23 -20.85 8.10
CA GLN A 18 -50.14 -20.03 7.29
C GLN A 18 -49.35 -19.10 6.36
N MET A 19 -48.18 -18.60 6.81
CA MET A 19 -47.28 -17.79 6.05
C MET A 19 -46.68 -18.55 4.85
N THR A 20 -46.30 -19.81 5.06
CA THR A 20 -45.76 -20.68 4.00
C THR A 20 -46.79 -21.02 2.93
N VAL A 21 -48.06 -21.22 3.33
CA VAL A 21 -49.17 -21.48 2.39
C VAL A 21 -49.52 -20.23 1.57
N GLN A 22 -49.52 -19.06 2.19
CA GLN A 22 -49.75 -17.79 1.49
C GLN A 22 -48.63 -17.43 0.51
N LEU A 23 -47.38 -17.65 0.87
CA LEU A 23 -46.24 -17.44 -0.03
C LEU A 23 -46.31 -18.38 -1.24
N ARG A 24 -46.64 -19.66 -1.04
CA ARG A 24 -46.81 -20.60 -2.16
C ARG A 24 -48.01 -20.21 -3.05
N GLN A 25 -49.09 -19.69 -2.48
CA GLN A 25 -50.23 -19.21 -3.27
C GLN A 25 -49.88 -17.92 -4.05
N HIS A 26 -49.07 -17.04 -3.47
CA HIS A 26 -48.62 -15.83 -4.14
C HIS A 26 -47.63 -16.14 -5.28
N GLU A 27 -46.69 -17.04 -5.07
CA GLU A 27 -45.81 -17.54 -6.13
C GLU A 27 -46.58 -18.22 -7.26
N THR A 28 -47.56 -19.05 -6.94
CA THR A 28 -48.43 -19.71 -7.96
C THR A 28 -49.25 -18.70 -8.74
N ARG A 29 -49.70 -17.61 -8.10
CA ARG A 29 -50.40 -16.51 -8.79
C ARG A 29 -49.48 -15.70 -9.69
N LEU A 30 -48.26 -15.42 -9.25
CA LEU A 30 -47.24 -14.72 -10.04
C LEU A 30 -46.81 -15.56 -11.26
N VAL A 31 -46.58 -16.86 -11.08
CA VAL A 31 -46.22 -17.77 -12.17
C VAL A 31 -47.38 -17.91 -13.16
N ARG A 32 -48.64 -17.97 -12.70
CA ARG A 32 -49.83 -17.97 -13.60
C ARG A 32 -49.98 -16.63 -14.34
N ARG A 33 -49.78 -15.49 -13.67
CA ARG A 33 -49.79 -14.18 -14.33
C ARG A 33 -48.70 -14.06 -15.38
N TRP A 34 -47.48 -14.51 -15.07
CA TRP A 34 -46.36 -14.54 -16.01
C TRP A 34 -46.62 -15.46 -17.21
N LYS A 35 -47.15 -16.67 -16.97
CA LYS A 35 -47.55 -17.58 -18.06
C LYS A 35 -48.68 -17.01 -18.92
N ASN A 36 -49.63 -16.32 -18.33
CA ASN A 36 -50.77 -15.73 -19.07
C ASN A 36 -50.34 -14.45 -19.84
N ALA A 37 -49.41 -13.66 -19.31
CA ALA A 37 -48.82 -12.53 -20.01
C ALA A 37 -48.05 -13.00 -21.25
N ASN A 38 -47.16 -14.00 -21.09
CA ASN A 38 -46.43 -14.59 -22.20
C ASN A 38 -47.34 -15.29 -23.23
N HIS A 39 -48.50 -15.80 -22.83
CA HIS A 39 -49.49 -16.42 -23.75
C HIS A 39 -50.30 -15.37 -24.51
N ARG A 40 -50.58 -14.19 -23.92
CA ARG A 40 -51.23 -13.05 -24.59
C ARG A 40 -50.34 -12.35 -25.59
N ASP A 41 -49.08 -12.21 -25.28
CA ASP A 41 -48.08 -11.64 -26.21
C ASP A 41 -47.82 -12.58 -27.41
N ARG A 42 -47.84 -13.91 -27.20
CA ARG A 42 -47.74 -14.88 -28.31
C ARG A 42 -48.93 -14.87 -29.26
N LYS A 43 -50.11 -14.43 -28.81
CA LYS A 43 -51.31 -14.35 -29.68
C LYS A 43 -51.47 -13.00 -30.39
N LYS A 44 -50.83 -11.93 -29.89
CA LYS A 44 -50.93 -10.60 -30.50
C LYS A 44 -49.88 -10.31 -31.57
N THR A 45 -48.72 -10.98 -31.53
CA THR A 45 -47.71 -10.90 -32.59
C THR A 45 -47.83 -12.15 -33.45
N GLY A 46 -48.61 -12.06 -34.52
CA GLY A 46 -48.69 -13.07 -35.59
C GLY A 46 -47.39 -13.23 -36.40
N VAL A 47 -46.27 -13.06 -35.71
CA VAL A 47 -44.93 -13.29 -36.26
C VAL A 47 -44.65 -14.77 -36.05
N LYS A 48 -44.81 -15.55 -37.12
CA LYS A 48 -44.18 -16.86 -37.23
C LYS A 48 -42.69 -16.63 -36.90
N HIS A 49 -42.28 -16.98 -35.72
CA HIS A 49 -40.85 -17.15 -35.39
C HIS A 49 -40.36 -18.31 -36.29
N ARG A 50 -39.99 -17.94 -37.52
CA ARG A 50 -39.14 -18.76 -38.36
C ARG A 50 -37.88 -18.98 -37.49
N MET A 51 -37.69 -20.21 -37.03
CA MET A 51 -36.41 -20.61 -36.44
C MET A 51 -35.34 -20.31 -37.49
N GLU A 52 -34.74 -19.12 -37.40
CA GLU A 52 -33.53 -18.85 -38.13
C GLU A 52 -32.49 -19.85 -37.64
N LYS A 53 -32.13 -20.78 -38.54
CA LYS A 53 -30.99 -21.66 -38.31
C LYS A 53 -29.87 -20.79 -37.84
N SER A 54 -29.39 -20.97 -36.61
CA SER A 54 -28.27 -20.25 -36.05
C SER A 54 -27.11 -20.44 -37.02
N ARG A 55 -26.82 -19.40 -37.83
CA ARG A 55 -25.66 -19.43 -38.72
C ARG A 55 -24.42 -19.38 -37.84
N MET A 56 -23.64 -20.44 -37.86
CA MET A 56 -22.32 -20.45 -37.29
C MET A 56 -21.54 -19.26 -37.81
N ARG A 57 -21.01 -18.44 -36.93
CA ARG A 57 -20.20 -17.28 -37.29
C ARG A 57 -18.79 -17.48 -36.80
N PRO A 58 -17.77 -17.24 -37.63
CA PRO A 58 -16.41 -17.24 -37.18
C PRO A 58 -16.15 -15.97 -36.35
N VAL A 59 -15.63 -16.13 -35.15
CA VAL A 59 -15.18 -15.04 -34.25
C VAL A 59 -13.69 -15.20 -34.02
N LYS A 60 -12.94 -14.14 -34.28
CA LYS A 60 -11.49 -14.12 -34.05
C LYS A 60 -11.25 -13.95 -32.57
N THR A 61 -10.62 -14.93 -31.94
CA THR A 61 -10.27 -14.92 -30.52
C THR A 61 -8.76 -15.07 -30.38
N GLY A 62 -8.06 -13.95 -30.19
CA GLY A 62 -6.59 -13.94 -30.14
C GLY A 62 -5.96 -14.39 -31.47
N LYS A 63 -5.08 -15.40 -31.41
CA LYS A 63 -4.41 -15.98 -32.59
C LYS A 63 -5.27 -16.99 -33.37
N GLY A 64 -6.44 -17.38 -32.84
CA GLY A 64 -7.32 -18.40 -33.44
C GLY A 64 -8.68 -17.86 -33.84
N VAL A 65 -9.40 -18.67 -34.64
CA VAL A 65 -10.78 -18.40 -35.04
C VAL A 65 -11.69 -19.45 -34.42
N ARG A 66 -12.71 -19.01 -33.66
CA ARG A 66 -13.73 -19.89 -33.09
C ARG A 66 -15.05 -19.69 -33.81
N MET A 67 -15.84 -20.76 -33.87
CA MET A 67 -17.19 -20.69 -34.41
C MET A 67 -18.17 -20.43 -33.27
N THR A 68 -18.87 -19.29 -33.32
CA THR A 68 -19.92 -18.97 -32.34
C THR A 68 -21.28 -19.45 -32.83
N PHE A 69 -22.05 -20.02 -31.91
CA PHE A 69 -23.45 -20.43 -32.10
C PHE A 69 -24.43 -19.43 -31.45
N SER A 70 -23.91 -18.34 -30.88
CA SER A 70 -24.71 -17.31 -30.23
C SER A 70 -25.65 -16.63 -31.20
N ARG A 71 -26.90 -16.41 -30.78
CA ARG A 71 -27.89 -15.64 -31.54
C ARG A 71 -27.68 -14.15 -31.45
N GLN A 72 -27.07 -13.70 -30.37
CA GLN A 72 -26.73 -12.30 -30.14
C GLN A 72 -25.33 -12.00 -30.68
N LYS A 73 -25.12 -10.77 -31.13
CA LYS A 73 -23.77 -10.28 -31.43
C LYS A 73 -23.02 -10.09 -30.12
N GLU A 74 -21.76 -10.45 -30.11
CA GLU A 74 -20.88 -10.13 -29.01
C GLU A 74 -20.74 -8.60 -28.92
N VAL A 75 -21.07 -8.05 -27.76
CA VAL A 75 -21.00 -6.61 -27.49
C VAL A 75 -19.66 -6.26 -26.86
N LEU A 76 -19.11 -7.18 -26.06
CA LEU A 76 -17.81 -7.05 -25.41
C LEU A 76 -16.88 -8.16 -25.88
N GLU A 77 -15.62 -7.81 -26.10
CA GLU A 77 -14.59 -8.80 -26.37
C GLU A 77 -14.34 -9.68 -25.14
N MET A 78 -13.91 -10.92 -25.37
CA MET A 78 -13.55 -11.81 -24.25
C MET A 78 -12.33 -11.22 -23.53
N PRO A 79 -12.40 -10.98 -22.19
CA PRO A 79 -11.28 -10.42 -21.47
C PRO A 79 -10.08 -11.37 -21.48
N ASN A 80 -8.88 -10.80 -21.49
CA ASN A 80 -7.65 -11.58 -21.35
C ASN A 80 -7.53 -12.10 -19.93
N LEU A 81 -7.68 -13.41 -19.72
CA LEU A 81 -7.70 -14.04 -18.40
C LEU A 81 -6.34 -14.00 -17.67
N ILE A 82 -5.26 -13.71 -18.36
CA ILE A 82 -3.90 -13.56 -17.80
C ILE A 82 -3.38 -12.12 -17.86
N GLU A 83 -4.29 -11.16 -17.99
CA GLU A 83 -3.97 -9.74 -18.14
C GLU A 83 -3.18 -9.21 -16.94
N ILE A 84 -3.54 -9.60 -15.73
CA ILE A 84 -2.85 -9.18 -14.49
C ILE A 84 -1.37 -9.51 -14.56
N GLN A 85 -1.01 -10.72 -15.00
CA GLN A 85 0.38 -11.15 -15.12
C GLN A 85 1.13 -10.35 -16.18
N LYS A 86 0.54 -10.17 -17.34
CA LYS A 86 1.17 -9.46 -18.47
C LYS A 86 1.34 -7.98 -18.21
N ASN A 87 0.29 -7.30 -17.73
CA ASN A 87 0.33 -5.88 -17.45
C ASN A 87 1.31 -5.57 -16.30
N SER A 88 1.36 -6.41 -15.28
CA SER A 88 2.31 -6.25 -14.19
C SER A 88 3.76 -6.40 -14.66
N TYR A 89 4.04 -7.38 -15.53
CA TYR A 89 5.38 -7.55 -16.08
C TYR A 89 5.76 -6.42 -17.03
N GLN A 90 4.82 -5.94 -17.85
CA GLN A 90 5.05 -4.80 -18.75
C GLN A 90 5.33 -3.52 -17.94
N TRP A 91 4.54 -3.26 -16.90
CA TRP A 91 4.79 -2.15 -15.96
C TRP A 91 6.20 -2.23 -15.34
N PHE A 92 6.64 -3.43 -14.96
CA PHE A 92 7.99 -3.61 -14.43
C PHE A 92 9.08 -3.20 -15.45
N LEU A 93 8.88 -3.52 -16.73
CA LEU A 93 9.83 -3.15 -17.80
C LEU A 93 9.82 -1.66 -18.11
N ASP A 94 8.64 -1.02 -18.11
CA ASP A 94 8.46 0.36 -18.53
C ASP A 94 8.77 1.37 -17.42
N GLU A 95 8.28 1.09 -16.20
CA GLU A 95 8.34 2.00 -15.05
C GLU A 95 9.13 1.40 -13.86
N GLY A 96 8.86 0.15 -13.52
CA GLY A 96 9.39 -0.46 -12.30
C GLY A 96 10.92 -0.49 -12.23
N LEU A 97 11.60 -0.73 -13.35
CA LEU A 97 13.07 -0.67 -13.41
C LEU A 97 13.58 0.77 -13.29
N LYS A 98 12.91 1.75 -13.88
CA LYS A 98 13.28 3.17 -13.76
C LYS A 98 13.22 3.63 -12.31
N GLU A 99 12.12 3.30 -11.62
CA GLU A 99 11.97 3.62 -10.20
C GLU A 99 13.11 3.05 -9.35
N VAL A 100 13.48 1.79 -9.58
CA VAL A 100 14.54 1.13 -8.80
C VAL A 100 15.90 1.77 -9.07
N PHE A 101 16.22 2.12 -10.30
CA PHE A 101 17.47 2.82 -10.63
C PHE A 101 17.49 4.24 -10.08
N ALA A 102 16.37 4.96 -10.12
CA ALA A 102 16.23 6.30 -9.54
C ALA A 102 16.35 6.28 -8.00
N ASP A 103 15.76 5.29 -7.32
CA ASP A 103 15.83 5.16 -5.85
C ASP A 103 17.29 5.01 -5.34
N ILE A 104 18.16 4.40 -6.14
CA ILE A 104 19.56 4.12 -5.74
C ILE A 104 20.51 5.21 -6.21
N SER A 105 20.15 5.91 -7.27
CA SER A 105 20.95 7.02 -7.84
C SER A 105 20.74 8.31 -7.02
N PRO A 106 21.79 9.13 -6.79
CA PRO A 106 23.21 8.87 -7.03
C PRO A 106 23.87 8.06 -5.91
N ILE A 107 24.85 7.22 -6.25
CA ILE A 107 25.75 6.58 -5.28
C ILE A 107 26.96 7.48 -5.10
N THR A 108 27.13 8.06 -3.93
CA THR A 108 28.23 8.97 -3.61
C THR A 108 29.24 8.33 -2.67
N ASP A 109 30.49 8.72 -2.81
CA ASP A 109 31.53 8.42 -1.85
C ASP A 109 31.29 9.17 -0.53
N PHE A 110 31.93 8.73 0.56
CA PHE A 110 31.86 9.38 1.88
C PHE A 110 32.34 10.83 1.86
N ALA A 111 33.33 11.15 1.03
CA ALA A 111 33.87 12.51 0.84
C ALA A 111 33.03 13.34 -0.16
N GLY A 112 32.14 12.71 -0.94
CA GLY A 112 31.34 13.38 -1.95
C GLY A 112 32.08 13.80 -3.22
N HIS A 113 33.31 13.28 -3.45
CA HIS A 113 34.12 13.57 -4.62
C HIS A 113 33.69 12.81 -5.87
N LEU A 114 33.30 11.54 -5.69
CA LEU A 114 32.80 10.67 -6.75
C LEU A 114 31.28 10.47 -6.62
N SER A 115 30.59 10.60 -7.75
CA SER A 115 29.16 10.32 -7.87
C SER A 115 28.88 9.42 -9.06
N LEU A 116 28.19 8.31 -8.82
CA LEU A 116 27.75 7.35 -9.84
C LEU A 116 26.24 7.45 -9.99
N GLU A 117 25.78 7.75 -11.21
CA GLU A 117 24.37 7.91 -11.54
C GLU A 117 23.93 6.89 -12.58
N PHE A 118 22.75 6.31 -12.40
CA PHE A 118 22.08 5.49 -13.40
C PHE A 118 21.16 6.38 -14.23
N VAL A 119 21.49 6.58 -15.50
CA VAL A 119 20.78 7.54 -16.38
C VAL A 119 19.62 6.88 -17.10
N ASP A 120 19.85 5.74 -17.74
CA ASP A 120 18.87 5.03 -18.55
C ASP A 120 19.23 3.55 -18.67
N PHE A 121 18.28 2.72 -19.12
CA PHE A 121 18.54 1.31 -19.38
C PHE A 121 17.93 0.88 -20.73
N THR A 122 18.53 -0.12 -21.32
CA THR A 122 18.10 -0.72 -22.60
C THR A 122 17.98 -2.22 -22.44
N LEU A 123 16.80 -2.77 -22.75
CA LEU A 123 16.59 -4.21 -22.83
C LEU A 123 16.77 -4.66 -24.28
N CYS A 124 17.83 -5.41 -24.54
CA CYS A 124 18.20 -5.86 -25.89
C CYS A 124 17.37 -7.08 -26.34
N LYS A 125 16.09 -6.83 -26.69
CA LYS A 125 15.19 -7.90 -27.18
C LYS A 125 15.64 -8.53 -28.50
N ASN A 126 16.50 -7.88 -29.25
CA ASN A 126 17.04 -8.41 -30.52
C ASN A 126 18.21 -9.38 -30.31
N ASP A 127 18.85 -9.35 -29.13
CA ASP A 127 20.03 -10.15 -28.81
C ASP A 127 19.68 -11.39 -27.97
N ILE A 128 18.44 -11.91 -28.12
CA ILE A 128 18.01 -13.14 -27.45
C ILE A 128 18.77 -14.33 -28.05
N LYS A 129 19.49 -15.07 -27.21
CA LYS A 129 20.38 -16.16 -27.62
C LYS A 129 19.65 -17.36 -28.20
N TYR A 130 18.50 -17.71 -27.61
CA TYR A 130 17.74 -18.92 -27.92
C TYR A 130 16.24 -18.63 -27.96
N THR A 131 15.54 -19.31 -28.84
CA THR A 131 14.07 -19.31 -28.88
C THR A 131 13.51 -20.07 -27.67
N ILE A 132 12.21 -19.95 -27.41
CA ILE A 132 11.55 -20.63 -26.28
C ILE A 132 11.72 -22.16 -26.38
N GLU A 133 11.61 -22.71 -27.60
CA GLU A 133 11.74 -24.15 -27.87
C GLU A 133 13.18 -24.62 -27.66
N GLU A 134 14.14 -23.88 -28.18
CA GLU A 134 15.56 -24.17 -27.98
C GLU A 134 15.98 -24.06 -26.51
N CYS A 135 15.37 -23.11 -25.74
CA CYS A 135 15.63 -23.02 -24.31
C CYS A 135 15.17 -24.27 -23.55
N LYS A 136 14.04 -24.87 -23.96
CA LYS A 136 13.54 -26.11 -23.37
C LYS A 136 14.39 -27.32 -23.72
N GLU A 137 14.90 -27.38 -24.93
CA GLU A 137 15.77 -28.48 -25.39
C GLU A 137 17.17 -28.43 -24.78
N ARG A 138 17.68 -27.21 -24.53
CA ARG A 138 19.07 -26.98 -24.06
C ARG A 138 19.17 -26.71 -22.55
N ASP A 139 18.09 -26.86 -21.81
CA ASP A 139 18.03 -26.49 -20.38
C ASP A 139 18.49 -25.04 -20.12
N ALA A 140 18.18 -24.13 -21.03
CA ALA A 140 18.56 -22.73 -20.97
C ALA A 140 17.43 -21.84 -20.43
N THR A 141 17.76 -20.62 -20.05
CA THR A 141 16.80 -19.63 -19.59
C THR A 141 16.45 -18.67 -20.75
N TYR A 142 15.15 -18.46 -21.00
CA TYR A 142 14.67 -17.47 -21.96
C TYR A 142 14.82 -16.07 -21.36
N ALA A 143 15.84 -15.33 -21.80
CA ALA A 143 16.22 -14.05 -21.24
C ALA A 143 16.79 -13.10 -22.31
N ALA A 144 16.74 -11.82 -22.05
CA ALA A 144 17.39 -10.79 -22.86
C ALA A 144 18.45 -10.03 -22.04
N PRO A 145 19.55 -9.59 -22.66
CA PRO A 145 20.56 -8.79 -22.01
C PRO A 145 20.00 -7.42 -21.57
N LEU A 146 20.21 -7.06 -20.31
CA LEU A 146 19.91 -5.75 -19.77
C LEU A 146 21.20 -4.92 -19.75
N LYS A 147 21.22 -3.79 -20.42
CA LYS A 147 22.30 -2.82 -20.41
C LYS A 147 21.82 -1.54 -19.74
N VAL A 148 22.69 -0.93 -18.97
CA VAL A 148 22.38 0.30 -18.24
C VAL A 148 23.43 1.36 -18.56
N LYS A 149 22.96 2.56 -18.90
CA LYS A 149 23.78 3.73 -19.11
C LYS A 149 24.08 4.38 -17.77
N VAL A 150 25.36 4.43 -17.43
CA VAL A 150 25.85 4.93 -16.15
C VAL A 150 26.74 6.12 -16.39
N ARG A 151 26.58 7.15 -15.57
CA ARG A 151 27.39 8.37 -15.54
C ARG A 151 28.22 8.39 -14.27
N LEU A 152 29.52 8.50 -14.43
CA LEU A 152 30.47 8.71 -13.34
C LEU A 152 30.94 10.17 -13.37
N CYS A 153 30.60 10.91 -12.32
CA CYS A 153 31.04 12.29 -12.13
C CYS A 153 32.19 12.33 -11.11
N ASN A 154 33.31 12.87 -11.50
CA ASN A 154 34.45 13.14 -10.62
C ASN A 154 34.55 14.65 -10.44
N LYS A 155 34.24 15.15 -9.24
CA LYS A 155 34.27 16.59 -8.93
C LYS A 155 35.69 17.16 -8.82
N ASP A 156 36.70 16.33 -8.49
CA ASP A 156 38.06 16.79 -8.35
C ASP A 156 38.73 17.10 -9.69
N LYS A 157 38.27 16.39 -10.75
CA LYS A 157 38.81 16.55 -12.11
C LYS A 157 37.83 17.24 -13.06
N ASP A 158 36.60 17.57 -12.58
CA ASP A 158 35.49 18.06 -13.40
C ASP A 158 35.19 17.16 -14.64
N GLU A 159 35.40 15.85 -14.47
CA GLU A 159 35.20 14.87 -15.55
C GLU A 159 33.87 14.15 -15.39
N ILE A 160 33.15 14.05 -16.50
CA ILE A 160 31.92 13.28 -16.60
C ILE A 160 32.12 12.16 -17.63
N ASN A 161 32.11 10.92 -17.17
CA ASN A 161 32.29 9.75 -18.03
C ASN A 161 31.01 8.92 -18.10
N GLU A 162 30.48 8.73 -19.30
CA GLU A 162 29.31 7.89 -19.53
C GLU A 162 29.71 6.55 -20.15
N HIS A 163 29.22 5.45 -19.58
CA HIS A 163 29.46 4.10 -20.07
C HIS A 163 28.17 3.28 -20.08
N GLU A 164 28.03 2.42 -21.09
CA GLU A 164 27.00 1.40 -21.12
C GLU A 164 27.53 0.12 -20.48
N ILE A 165 26.87 -0.35 -19.42
CA ILE A 165 27.29 -1.50 -18.63
C ILE A 165 26.25 -2.61 -18.75
N PHE A 166 26.71 -3.83 -19.01
CA PHE A 166 25.87 -5.02 -18.96
C PHE A 166 25.53 -5.36 -17.50
N MET A 167 24.22 -5.41 -17.18
CA MET A 167 23.71 -5.69 -15.84
C MET A 167 23.24 -7.13 -15.63
N GLY A 168 23.35 -7.98 -16.65
CA GLY A 168 22.94 -9.37 -16.62
C GLY A 168 21.78 -9.68 -17.56
N ASP A 169 21.43 -10.95 -17.65
CA ASP A 169 20.33 -11.43 -18.47
C ASP A 169 19.03 -11.36 -17.65
N LEU A 170 18.02 -10.64 -18.15
CA LEU A 170 16.70 -10.53 -17.53
C LEU A 170 15.77 -11.60 -18.14
N PRO A 171 15.22 -12.54 -17.33
CA PRO A 171 14.25 -13.51 -17.79
C PRO A 171 13.00 -12.84 -18.37
N LEU A 172 12.61 -13.26 -19.57
CA LEU A 172 11.46 -12.72 -20.29
C LEU A 172 10.22 -13.57 -20.06
N MET A 173 9.08 -12.88 -19.95
CA MET A 173 7.77 -13.54 -19.93
C MET A 173 7.39 -13.97 -21.35
N THR A 174 6.90 -15.19 -21.48
CA THR A 174 6.37 -15.70 -22.74
C THR A 174 5.01 -15.08 -23.07
N ASP A 175 4.55 -15.21 -24.31
CA ASP A 175 3.22 -14.76 -24.72
C ASP A 175 2.08 -15.39 -23.90
N THR A 176 2.34 -16.56 -23.33
CA THR A 176 1.38 -17.30 -22.48
C THR A 176 1.41 -16.90 -21.02
N GLY A 177 2.31 -15.97 -20.60
CA GLY A 177 2.42 -15.50 -19.22
C GLY A 177 3.25 -16.41 -18.29
N SER A 178 4.06 -17.30 -18.84
CA SER A 178 5.02 -18.15 -18.14
C SER A 178 6.46 -17.66 -18.33
N PHE A 179 7.39 -18.23 -17.56
CA PHE A 179 8.83 -18.03 -17.71
C PHE A 179 9.51 -19.36 -18.01
N VAL A 180 10.52 -19.38 -18.87
CA VAL A 180 11.35 -20.56 -19.10
C VAL A 180 12.68 -20.37 -18.38
N ILE A 181 12.89 -21.13 -17.32
CA ILE A 181 14.07 -21.04 -16.46
C ILE A 181 14.75 -22.42 -16.46
N ASN A 182 16.00 -22.49 -16.92
CA ASN A 182 16.75 -23.74 -17.04
C ASN A 182 15.92 -24.85 -17.73
N GLY A 183 15.31 -24.51 -18.87
CA GLY A 183 14.49 -25.41 -19.67
C GLY A 183 13.07 -25.69 -19.15
N ALA A 184 12.78 -25.39 -17.89
CA ALA A 184 11.48 -25.65 -17.28
C ALA A 184 10.56 -24.42 -17.35
N GLU A 185 9.29 -24.62 -17.70
CA GLU A 185 8.29 -23.57 -17.59
C GLU A 185 7.88 -23.36 -16.14
N ARG A 186 7.96 -22.11 -15.73
CA ARG A 186 7.59 -21.67 -14.38
C ARG A 186 6.55 -20.56 -14.43
N VAL A 187 5.70 -20.55 -13.43
CA VAL A 187 4.71 -19.49 -13.19
C VAL A 187 5.06 -18.78 -11.90
N ILE A 188 5.09 -17.45 -11.93
CA ILE A 188 5.21 -16.64 -10.74
C ILE A 188 3.80 -16.38 -10.23
N VAL A 189 3.47 -17.01 -9.10
CA VAL A 189 2.16 -16.86 -8.47
C VAL A 189 2.08 -15.50 -7.80
N SER A 190 0.99 -14.78 -8.03
CA SER A 190 0.73 -13.50 -7.38
C SER A 190 0.52 -13.70 -5.89
N GLN A 191 1.00 -12.76 -5.08
CA GLN A 191 0.94 -12.83 -3.64
C GLN A 191 -0.18 -11.93 -3.11
N LEU A 192 -1.00 -12.45 -2.19
CA LEU A 192 -2.00 -11.68 -1.47
C LEU A 192 -1.40 -11.27 -0.11
N VAL A 193 -1.09 -9.98 0.03
CA VAL A 193 -0.47 -9.43 1.23
C VAL A 193 -1.38 -8.41 1.89
N ARG A 194 -1.15 -8.13 3.17
CA ARG A 194 -1.77 -6.99 3.82
C ARG A 194 -1.29 -5.72 3.13
N SER A 195 -2.23 -4.86 2.74
CA SER A 195 -1.91 -3.59 2.10
C SER A 195 -1.10 -2.70 3.07
N PRO A 196 -0.11 -1.93 2.61
CA PRO A 196 0.50 -0.92 3.46
C PRO A 196 -0.58 0.05 3.95
N GLY A 197 -0.43 0.52 5.18
CA GLY A 197 -1.40 1.39 5.83
C GLY A 197 -1.37 1.24 7.35
N ILE A 198 -2.37 1.81 7.99
CA ILE A 198 -2.55 1.76 9.43
C ILE A 198 -3.82 0.95 9.75
N TYR A 199 -3.72 0.06 10.73
CA TYR A 199 -4.77 -0.87 11.09
C TYR A 199 -5.00 -0.88 12.60
N TYR A 200 -6.24 -0.67 13.01
CA TYR A 200 -6.64 -0.68 14.40
C TYR A 200 -7.45 -1.95 14.69
N GLY A 201 -7.12 -2.60 15.79
CA GLY A 201 -7.79 -3.82 16.24
C GLY A 201 -8.24 -3.72 17.68
N ILE A 202 -9.25 -4.52 18.03
CA ILE A 202 -9.72 -4.71 19.40
C ILE A 202 -9.50 -6.18 19.74
N ALA A 203 -8.77 -6.45 20.80
CA ALA A 203 -8.60 -7.78 21.37
C ALA A 203 -9.27 -7.81 22.74
N HIS A 204 -9.71 -8.99 23.19
CA HIS A 204 -10.28 -9.17 24.51
C HIS A 204 -9.31 -9.96 25.38
N ASP A 205 -9.04 -9.47 26.57
CA ASP A 205 -8.28 -10.22 27.55
C ASP A 205 -9.11 -11.39 28.13
N LYS A 206 -8.48 -12.28 28.89
CA LYS A 206 -9.12 -13.42 29.55
C LYS A 206 -10.28 -13.02 30.48
N ILE A 207 -10.28 -11.79 30.96
CA ILE A 207 -11.29 -11.20 31.84
C ILE A 207 -12.42 -10.51 31.03
N GLY A 208 -12.26 -10.38 29.71
CA GLY A 208 -13.22 -9.71 28.83
C GLY A 208 -12.98 -8.21 28.65
N THR A 209 -11.86 -7.66 29.14
CA THR A 209 -11.49 -6.25 28.94
C THR A 209 -11.06 -6.03 27.50
N GLU A 210 -11.56 -4.98 26.87
CA GLU A 210 -11.16 -4.58 25.51
C GLU A 210 -9.77 -3.98 25.51
N LEU A 211 -8.88 -4.54 24.71
CA LEU A 211 -7.51 -4.08 24.50
C LEU A 211 -7.38 -3.54 23.08
N TYR A 212 -7.02 -2.28 22.98
CA TYR A 212 -6.87 -1.60 21.70
C TYR A 212 -5.44 -1.72 21.19
N SER A 213 -5.32 -2.10 19.94
CA SER A 213 -4.05 -2.25 19.26
C SER A 213 -4.04 -1.51 17.92
N CYS A 214 -2.86 -1.12 17.48
CA CYS A 214 -2.66 -0.54 16.17
C CYS A 214 -1.40 -1.10 15.53
N THR A 215 -1.44 -1.37 14.24
CA THR A 215 -0.28 -1.81 13.46
C THR A 215 -0.09 -0.89 12.27
N VAL A 216 1.06 -0.24 12.19
CA VAL A 216 1.49 0.57 11.05
C VAL A 216 2.37 -0.30 10.16
N ILE A 217 1.92 -0.53 8.94
CA ILE A 217 2.59 -1.38 7.96
C ILE A 217 3.02 -0.53 6.77
N PRO A 218 4.33 -0.30 6.57
CA PRO A 218 4.83 0.30 5.34
C PRO A 218 4.89 -0.72 4.21
N ASN A 219 5.04 -0.25 2.99
CA ASN A 219 5.40 -1.11 1.85
C ASN A 219 6.86 -1.59 1.99
N ARG A 220 7.72 -0.70 2.49
CA ARG A 220 9.13 -0.98 2.82
C ARG A 220 9.50 -0.19 4.07
N GLY A 221 10.12 -0.83 5.05
CA GLY A 221 10.57 -0.19 6.29
C GLY A 221 10.18 -0.94 7.54
N ALA A 222 10.43 -0.33 8.69
CA ALA A 222 10.13 -0.87 10.01
C ALA A 222 8.64 -0.76 10.35
N TRP A 223 8.10 -1.80 10.99
CA TRP A 223 6.73 -1.78 11.49
C TRP A 223 6.67 -1.04 12.83
N LEU A 224 5.56 -0.33 13.06
CA LEU A 224 5.19 0.18 14.37
C LEU A 224 3.94 -0.56 14.84
N GLU A 225 4.01 -1.13 16.04
CA GLU A 225 2.90 -1.83 16.65
C GLU A 225 2.60 -1.18 18.01
N TYR A 226 1.37 -0.70 18.19
CA TYR A 226 0.89 -0.15 19.44
C TYR A 226 -0.02 -1.17 20.12
N GLU A 227 0.12 -1.31 21.43
CA GLU A 227 -0.64 -2.28 22.21
C GLU A 227 -0.97 -1.67 23.59
N THR A 228 -2.23 -1.74 24.01
CA THR A 228 -2.65 -1.40 25.37
C THR A 228 -2.64 -2.67 26.22
N ASP A 229 -2.08 -2.61 27.41
CA ASP A 229 -2.07 -3.71 28.37
C ASP A 229 -3.31 -3.65 29.28
N SER A 230 -3.63 -4.75 29.98
CA SER A 230 -4.72 -4.84 30.97
C SER A 230 -4.60 -3.83 32.13
N ASN A 231 -3.45 -3.23 32.32
CA ASN A 231 -3.20 -2.16 33.30
C ASN A 231 -3.36 -0.76 32.71
N ASP A 232 -3.91 -0.61 31.51
CA ASP A 232 -4.04 0.64 30.76
C ASP A 232 -2.71 1.31 30.41
N ILE A 233 -1.60 0.57 30.40
CA ILE A 233 -0.32 1.07 29.98
C ILE A 233 -0.23 0.93 28.45
N PHE A 234 0.14 2.00 27.80
CA PHE A 234 0.24 2.05 26.35
C PHE A 234 1.69 1.81 25.90
N TYR A 235 1.90 0.71 25.19
CA TYR A 235 3.21 0.27 24.71
C TYR A 235 3.34 0.41 23.20
N VAL A 236 4.60 0.56 22.76
CA VAL A 236 4.99 0.50 21.36
C VAL A 236 6.08 -0.53 21.14
N ARG A 237 6.04 -1.20 19.99
CA ARG A 237 7.11 -2.04 19.46
C ARG A 237 7.57 -1.48 18.14
N VAL A 238 8.87 -1.41 17.96
CA VAL A 238 9.49 -1.02 16.69
C VAL A 238 10.13 -2.26 16.08
N ASP A 239 9.70 -2.63 14.87
CA ASP A 239 10.25 -3.74 14.09
C ASP A 239 10.47 -5.04 14.88
N ARG A 240 9.43 -5.53 15.59
CA ARG A 240 9.43 -6.78 16.39
C ARG A 240 10.37 -6.78 17.61
N THR A 241 10.86 -5.62 18.03
CA THR A 241 11.68 -5.51 19.25
C THR A 241 10.83 -5.69 20.52
N ARG A 242 11.47 -5.62 21.68
CA ARG A 242 10.75 -5.63 22.95
C ARG A 242 9.94 -4.35 23.12
N LYS A 243 8.73 -4.48 23.67
CA LYS A 243 7.84 -3.34 23.91
C LYS A 243 8.45 -2.32 24.88
N VAL A 244 8.21 -1.06 24.61
CA VAL A 244 8.55 0.09 25.46
C VAL A 244 7.29 0.94 25.67
N PRO A 245 7.18 1.71 26.75
CA PRO A 245 6.10 2.68 26.89
C PRO A 245 6.06 3.63 25.69
N VAL A 246 4.87 4.00 25.23
CA VAL A 246 4.72 4.90 24.06
C VAL A 246 5.34 6.27 24.30
N THR A 247 5.40 6.71 25.55
CA THR A 247 6.02 7.96 26.01
C THR A 247 7.49 8.05 25.61
N VAL A 248 8.23 6.93 25.63
CA VAL A 248 9.63 6.87 25.14
C VAL A 248 9.71 7.23 23.65
N LEU A 249 8.79 6.73 22.82
CA LEU A 249 8.75 7.07 21.41
C LEU A 249 8.38 8.55 21.21
N ILE A 250 7.38 9.06 21.94
CA ILE A 250 6.95 10.46 21.84
C ILE A 250 8.10 11.39 22.23
N ARG A 251 8.87 11.08 23.28
CA ARG A 251 10.08 11.85 23.65
C ARG A 251 11.13 11.80 22.54
N ALA A 252 11.38 10.62 21.97
CA ALA A 252 12.32 10.45 20.86
C ALA A 252 11.91 11.20 19.59
N LEU A 253 10.62 11.58 19.43
CA LEU A 253 10.15 12.40 18.32
C LEU A 253 10.31 13.91 18.55
N GLY A 254 10.70 14.34 19.75
CA GLY A 254 11.01 15.73 20.05
C GLY A 254 10.25 16.33 21.24
N TYR A 255 9.24 15.64 21.81
CA TYR A 255 8.47 16.10 22.97
C TYR A 255 9.12 15.57 24.26
N GLY A 256 10.10 16.30 24.82
CA GLY A 256 10.97 15.83 25.87
C GLY A 256 10.32 15.70 27.24
N THR A 257 9.48 16.63 27.63
CA THR A 257 8.92 16.71 28.98
C THR A 257 7.53 16.11 29.09
N ASN A 258 7.14 15.67 30.30
CA ASN A 258 5.78 15.18 30.55
C ASN A 258 4.73 16.28 30.30
N ALA A 259 5.07 17.53 30.63
CA ALA A 259 4.16 18.67 30.40
C ALA A 259 3.87 18.88 28.92
N GLU A 260 4.88 18.81 28.06
CA GLU A 260 4.72 18.92 26.59
C GLU A 260 3.86 17.78 26.03
N ILE A 261 4.02 16.56 26.54
CA ILE A 261 3.22 15.41 26.12
C ILE A 261 1.76 15.56 26.55
N ILE A 262 1.51 16.03 27.78
CA ILE A 262 0.15 16.29 28.28
C ILE A 262 -0.47 17.45 27.52
N ASP A 263 0.28 18.52 27.24
CA ASP A 263 -0.22 19.61 26.41
C ASP A 263 -0.58 19.13 24.99
N LEU A 264 0.23 18.26 24.40
CA LEU A 264 -0.01 17.71 23.06
C LEU A 264 -1.29 16.85 23.00
N PHE A 265 -1.46 15.89 23.88
CA PHE A 265 -2.53 14.89 23.81
C PHE A 265 -3.76 15.21 24.68
N GLY A 266 -3.62 16.10 25.65
CA GLY A 266 -4.58 16.30 26.74
C GLY A 266 -4.38 15.29 27.89
N ASP A 267 -5.21 15.42 28.92
CA ASP A 267 -5.19 14.52 30.09
C ASP A 267 -5.76 13.14 29.73
N GLU A 268 -4.88 12.22 29.41
CA GLU A 268 -5.21 10.83 29.07
C GLU A 268 -4.66 9.85 30.12
N LEU A 269 -5.55 9.12 30.81
CA LEU A 269 -5.20 8.16 31.87
C LEU A 269 -4.13 7.12 31.40
N LYS A 270 -4.19 6.72 30.14
CA LYS A 270 -3.22 5.77 29.56
C LYS A 270 -1.82 6.36 29.48
N LEU A 271 -1.70 7.66 29.26
CA LEU A 271 -0.41 8.35 29.27
C LEU A 271 0.14 8.49 30.68
N GLU A 272 -0.71 8.87 31.65
CA GLU A 272 -0.30 8.96 33.07
C GLU A 272 0.28 7.64 33.58
N LYS A 273 -0.43 6.53 33.36
CA LYS A 273 0.05 5.19 33.71
C LYS A 273 1.30 4.77 32.91
N SER A 274 1.46 5.27 31.70
CA SER A 274 2.66 5.00 30.90
C SER A 274 3.88 5.77 31.40
N PHE A 275 3.71 7.00 31.94
CA PHE A 275 4.80 7.75 32.56
C PHE A 275 5.39 7.02 33.80
N GLU A 276 4.57 6.31 34.56
CA GLU A 276 5.06 5.53 35.71
C GLU A 276 6.03 4.41 35.34
N LYS A 277 5.92 3.91 34.09
CA LYS A 277 6.77 2.83 33.55
C LYS A 277 7.89 3.34 32.63
N ASP A 278 7.88 4.63 32.33
CA ASP A 278 8.86 5.25 31.48
C ASP A 278 10.15 5.55 32.26
N PRO A 279 11.29 4.94 31.91
CA PRO A 279 12.57 5.21 32.56
C PRO A 279 13.21 6.52 32.07
N SER A 280 12.68 7.14 31.00
CA SER A 280 13.23 8.36 30.38
C SER A 280 12.54 9.61 30.90
N ASN A 281 13.29 10.71 31.01
CA ASN A 281 12.76 11.99 31.46
C ASN A 281 12.92 13.10 30.42
N ASN A 282 13.79 12.91 29.44
CA ASN A 282 14.17 13.92 28.46
C ASN A 282 14.19 13.31 27.04
N TYR A 283 14.30 14.16 26.05
CA TYR A 283 14.48 13.78 24.63
C TYR A 283 15.67 12.81 24.44
N GLN A 284 16.82 13.13 25.01
CA GLN A 284 18.01 12.31 24.88
C GLN A 284 17.87 10.92 25.52
N ASP A 285 17.26 10.87 26.73
CA ASP A 285 17.00 9.61 27.41
C ASP A 285 16.02 8.73 26.62
N GLY A 286 14.98 9.35 26.02
CA GLY A 286 14.03 8.66 25.16
C GLY A 286 14.69 8.04 23.92
N LEU A 287 15.57 8.79 23.26
CA LEU A 287 16.35 8.29 22.13
C LEU A 287 17.25 7.11 22.51
N LEU A 288 17.97 7.24 23.60
CA LEU A 288 18.91 6.21 24.07
C LEU A 288 18.17 4.92 24.50
N GLU A 289 17.03 5.05 25.19
CA GLU A 289 16.24 3.88 25.60
C GLU A 289 15.65 3.16 24.39
N LEU A 290 15.16 3.90 23.39
CA LEU A 290 14.68 3.33 22.14
C LEU A 290 15.82 2.64 21.37
N TYR A 291 16.98 3.29 21.26
CA TYR A 291 18.17 2.73 20.60
C TYR A 291 18.63 1.43 21.25
N LYS A 292 18.68 1.39 22.58
CA LYS A 292 19.03 0.18 23.36
C LYS A 292 18.11 -1.00 23.08
N LYS A 293 16.84 -0.76 22.76
CA LYS A 293 15.89 -1.82 22.39
C LYS A 293 16.04 -2.28 20.94
N ILE A 294 16.33 -1.35 20.03
CA ILE A 294 16.51 -1.65 18.61
C ILE A 294 17.86 -2.36 18.37
N ARG A 295 18.93 -1.87 19.03
CA ARG A 295 20.30 -2.41 18.90
C ARG A 295 20.92 -2.74 20.25
N PRO A 296 20.52 -3.86 20.86
CA PRO A 296 21.07 -4.26 22.14
C PRO A 296 22.56 -4.59 22.02
N GLY A 297 23.38 -4.00 22.93
CA GLY A 297 24.81 -4.28 23.00
C GLY A 297 25.73 -3.31 22.27
N GLU A 298 25.19 -2.36 21.50
CA GLU A 298 25.98 -1.28 20.91
C GLU A 298 26.21 -0.15 21.93
N PRO A 299 27.34 0.61 21.81
CA PRO A 299 27.58 1.77 22.67
C PRO A 299 26.53 2.84 22.46
N LEU A 300 26.06 3.44 23.54
CA LEU A 300 25.01 4.43 23.52
C LEU A 300 25.59 5.81 23.15
N SER A 301 25.09 6.37 22.04
CA SER A 301 25.38 7.73 21.58
C SER A 301 24.10 8.38 21.10
N VAL A 302 23.87 9.63 21.49
CA VAL A 302 22.67 10.38 21.09
C VAL A 302 22.65 10.59 19.57
N ASP A 303 23.78 10.99 18.98
CA ASP A 303 23.90 11.22 17.52
C ASP A 303 23.61 9.96 16.72
N SER A 304 24.13 8.80 17.20
CA SER A 304 23.86 7.50 16.55
C SER A 304 22.40 7.08 16.69
N ALA A 305 21.76 7.38 17.82
CA ALA A 305 20.36 7.07 18.04
C ALA A 305 19.44 7.94 17.16
N GLU A 306 19.72 9.23 17.08
CA GLU A 306 18.99 10.17 16.22
C GLU A 306 19.14 9.80 14.74
N SER A 307 20.38 9.54 14.28
CA SER A 307 20.64 9.09 12.91
C SER A 307 19.93 7.78 12.60
N LEU A 308 19.88 6.83 13.55
CA LEU A 308 19.15 5.57 13.37
C LEU A 308 17.64 5.81 13.22
N LEU A 309 17.04 6.60 14.11
CA LEU A 309 15.62 6.92 14.08
C LEU A 309 15.24 7.61 12.77
N ASN A 310 16.01 8.64 12.38
CA ASN A 310 15.80 9.38 11.15
C ASN A 310 15.91 8.46 9.92
N SER A 311 16.92 7.61 9.87
CA SER A 311 17.10 6.67 8.76
C SER A 311 16.04 5.56 8.72
N MET A 312 15.43 5.21 9.85
CA MET A 312 14.45 4.13 9.96
C MET A 312 13.05 4.56 9.55
N PHE A 313 12.63 5.79 9.86
CA PHE A 313 11.27 6.28 9.65
C PHE A 313 11.16 7.43 8.66
N PHE A 314 12.14 8.33 8.61
CA PHE A 314 12.05 9.60 7.87
C PHE A 314 12.91 9.64 6.60
N ASP A 315 13.69 8.59 6.31
CA ASP A 315 14.44 8.47 5.06
C ASP A 315 13.57 7.80 3.97
N PRO A 316 13.17 8.52 2.90
CA PRO A 316 12.34 7.97 1.82
C PRO A 316 12.99 6.81 1.06
N ARG A 317 14.33 6.66 1.16
CA ARG A 317 15.05 5.52 0.57
C ARG A 317 14.86 4.24 1.37
N ARG A 318 14.61 4.33 2.68
CA ARG A 318 14.47 3.19 3.59
C ARG A 318 13.04 2.92 4.02
N TYR A 319 12.25 3.96 4.19
CA TYR A 319 10.84 3.85 4.58
C TYR A 319 9.95 4.37 3.46
N ASP A 320 9.07 3.53 2.97
CA ASP A 320 8.17 3.84 1.86
C ASP A 320 6.78 3.29 2.14
N LEU A 321 5.79 4.17 2.14
CA LEU A 321 4.37 3.82 2.27
C LEU A 321 3.75 3.40 0.94
N ALA A 322 4.38 3.75 -0.18
CA ALA A 322 3.80 3.76 -1.52
C ALA A 322 2.52 4.63 -1.60
N LYS A 323 2.00 4.88 -2.79
CA LYS A 323 0.75 5.65 -2.98
C LYS A 323 -0.43 5.03 -2.22
N VAL A 324 -0.56 3.70 -2.26
CA VAL A 324 -1.65 2.98 -1.56
C VAL A 324 -1.59 3.17 -0.05
N GLY A 325 -0.39 3.09 0.53
CA GLY A 325 -0.20 3.28 1.96
C GLY A 325 -0.50 4.71 2.38
N ARG A 326 0.03 5.72 1.68
CA ARG A 326 -0.24 7.14 1.95
C ARG A 326 -1.74 7.44 1.86
N TYR A 327 -2.42 6.96 0.82
CA TYR A 327 -3.87 7.11 0.70
C TYR A 327 -4.63 6.50 1.89
N LYS A 328 -4.26 5.29 2.33
CA LYS A 328 -4.89 4.63 3.48
C LYS A 328 -4.62 5.34 4.80
N PHE A 329 -3.40 5.85 5.00
CA PHE A 329 -3.06 6.69 6.14
C PHE A 329 -3.95 7.94 6.17
N ASN A 330 -3.97 8.68 5.08
CA ASN A 330 -4.78 9.88 4.97
C ASN A 330 -6.27 9.57 5.19
N LYS A 331 -6.81 8.52 4.55
CA LYS A 331 -8.21 8.12 4.71
C LYS A 331 -8.56 7.76 6.16
N LYS A 332 -7.66 7.10 6.89
CA LYS A 332 -7.89 6.66 8.28
C LYS A 332 -7.69 7.79 9.28
N LEU A 333 -6.57 8.50 9.17
CA LEU A 333 -6.22 9.62 10.06
C LEU A 333 -6.88 10.94 9.67
N HIS A 334 -7.63 10.94 8.58
CA HIS A 334 -8.28 12.12 8.04
C HIS A 334 -9.06 12.86 9.13
N PHE A 335 -8.67 14.07 9.38
CA PHE A 335 -9.17 14.87 10.48
C PHE A 335 -10.68 15.02 10.43
N LYS A 336 -11.22 15.37 9.24
CA LYS A 336 -12.66 15.52 9.01
C LYS A 336 -13.47 14.29 9.40
N ASN A 337 -12.98 13.07 9.13
CA ASN A 337 -13.72 11.84 9.43
C ASN A 337 -13.82 11.56 10.93
N ARG A 338 -12.92 12.14 11.71
CA ARG A 338 -12.86 11.95 13.17
C ARG A 338 -13.71 12.97 13.92
N ILE A 339 -13.91 14.17 13.37
CA ILE A 339 -14.66 15.25 14.02
C ILE A 339 -16.12 15.37 13.55
N VAL A 340 -16.46 14.84 12.35
CA VAL A 340 -17.83 14.89 11.82
C VAL A 340 -18.82 14.25 12.76
N GLY A 341 -19.91 14.97 13.07
CA GLY A 341 -21.01 14.51 13.91
C GLY A 341 -20.82 14.75 15.40
N HIS A 342 -19.63 15.12 15.84
CA HIS A 342 -19.33 15.51 17.21
C HIS A 342 -19.63 17.00 17.44
N VAL A 343 -19.72 17.40 18.70
CA VAL A 343 -19.91 18.77 19.13
C VAL A 343 -18.56 19.34 19.58
N LEU A 344 -18.26 20.57 19.18
CA LEU A 344 -17.02 21.24 19.57
C LEU A 344 -17.06 21.62 21.05
N ALA A 345 -15.96 21.35 21.76
CA ALA A 345 -15.80 21.72 23.16
C ALA A 345 -15.16 23.10 23.34
N GLU A 346 -14.46 23.61 22.32
CA GLU A 346 -13.79 24.89 22.29
C GLU A 346 -13.95 25.54 20.92
N ASP A 347 -13.70 26.85 20.81
CA ASP A 347 -13.68 27.57 19.56
C ASP A 347 -12.52 27.06 18.68
N VAL A 348 -12.79 26.89 17.39
CA VAL A 348 -11.78 26.49 16.40
C VAL A 348 -11.32 27.74 15.68
N VAL A 349 -10.03 28.06 15.83
CA VAL A 349 -9.41 29.25 15.25
C VAL A 349 -8.44 28.81 14.15
N ASP A 350 -8.47 29.49 13.02
CA ASP A 350 -7.45 29.33 11.99
C ASP A 350 -6.11 29.87 12.50
N THR A 351 -5.09 29.02 12.46
CA THR A 351 -3.75 29.38 12.96
C THR A 351 -3.04 30.43 12.11
N THR A 352 -3.46 30.61 10.85
CA THR A 352 -2.84 31.53 9.89
C THR A 352 -3.50 32.91 9.90
N THR A 353 -4.83 32.92 9.87
CA THR A 353 -5.60 34.19 9.79
C THR A 353 -6.06 34.71 11.16
N GLY A 354 -6.15 33.83 12.18
CA GLY A 354 -6.69 34.15 13.49
C GLY A 354 -8.23 34.28 13.50
N GLU A 355 -8.91 33.92 12.42
CA GLU A 355 -10.37 33.92 12.33
C GLU A 355 -10.99 32.71 13.02
N ILE A 356 -12.14 32.90 13.64
CA ILE A 356 -12.90 31.79 14.26
C ILE A 356 -13.67 31.06 13.17
N LEU A 357 -13.26 29.85 12.87
CA LEU A 357 -13.90 28.95 11.89
C LEU A 357 -15.21 28.36 12.43
N ALA A 358 -15.26 28.08 13.71
CA ALA A 358 -16.43 27.51 14.37
C ALA A 358 -16.43 27.82 15.87
N GLU A 359 -17.62 28.16 16.40
CA GLU A 359 -17.80 28.47 17.83
C GLU A 359 -18.01 27.19 18.66
N GLN A 360 -17.68 27.27 19.93
CA GLN A 360 -17.95 26.25 20.93
C GLN A 360 -19.44 25.82 20.91
N GLY A 361 -19.70 24.53 21.07
CA GLY A 361 -21.06 23.96 21.05
C GLY A 361 -21.62 23.70 19.66
N THR A 362 -20.93 24.07 18.59
CA THR A 362 -21.35 23.80 17.22
C THR A 362 -21.20 22.32 16.88
N LYS A 363 -22.24 21.73 16.29
CA LYS A 363 -22.15 20.36 15.77
C LYS A 363 -21.47 20.36 14.41
N VAL A 364 -20.37 19.63 14.29
CA VAL A 364 -19.55 19.61 13.08
C VAL A 364 -20.26 18.88 11.94
N THR A 365 -20.55 19.62 10.86
CA THR A 365 -21.04 19.07 9.59
C THR A 365 -19.89 18.58 8.71
N LYS A 366 -20.18 17.87 7.61
CA LYS A 366 -19.14 17.42 6.68
C LYS A 366 -18.42 18.56 5.98
N GLU A 367 -19.13 19.63 5.67
CA GLU A 367 -18.60 20.85 5.01
C GLU A 367 -17.67 21.56 5.98
N LEU A 368 -18.15 21.91 7.17
CA LEU A 368 -17.35 22.54 8.21
C LEU A 368 -16.09 21.73 8.57
N ALA A 369 -16.20 20.40 8.64
CA ALA A 369 -15.06 19.53 8.90
C ALA A 369 -14.01 19.57 7.78
N THR A 370 -14.44 19.76 6.54
CA THR A 370 -13.52 19.90 5.40
C THR A 370 -12.83 21.28 5.45
N ASP A 371 -13.56 22.33 5.79
CA ASP A 371 -13.01 23.68 5.93
C ASP A 371 -11.97 23.73 7.07
N ILE A 372 -12.29 23.16 8.23
CA ILE A 372 -11.36 23.06 9.36
C ILE A 372 -10.10 22.28 8.98
N GLN A 373 -10.24 21.19 8.23
CA GLN A 373 -9.08 20.41 7.77
C GLN A 373 -8.23 21.20 6.78
N ASN A 374 -8.87 21.86 5.81
CA ASN A 374 -8.16 22.65 4.80
C ASN A 374 -7.54 23.92 5.37
N ALA A 375 -8.03 24.46 6.48
CA ALA A 375 -7.39 25.55 7.21
C ALA A 375 -6.07 25.13 7.92
N GLY A 376 -5.67 23.85 7.85
CA GLY A 376 -4.43 23.39 8.47
C GLY A 376 -4.43 23.41 10.00
N VAL A 377 -5.61 23.34 10.63
CA VAL A 377 -5.74 23.37 12.10
C VAL A 377 -5.08 22.13 12.71
N PRO A 378 -4.15 22.28 13.68
CA PRO A 378 -3.41 21.15 14.25
C PRO A 378 -4.24 20.27 15.17
N PHE A 379 -5.21 20.82 15.88
CA PHE A 379 -6.08 20.08 16.79
C PHE A 379 -7.45 20.72 16.96
N VAL A 380 -8.40 19.91 17.41
CA VAL A 380 -9.76 20.36 17.77
C VAL A 380 -10.20 19.62 19.03
N TRP A 381 -10.84 20.35 19.96
CA TRP A 381 -11.47 19.74 21.12
C TRP A 381 -12.92 19.37 20.81
N ILE A 382 -13.27 18.12 21.03
CA ILE A 382 -14.63 17.60 20.86
C ILE A 382 -15.20 17.11 22.19
N GLN A 383 -16.51 17.25 22.36
CA GLN A 383 -17.22 16.76 23.53
C GLN A 383 -17.39 15.23 23.42
N GLY A 384 -16.92 14.52 24.43
CA GLY A 384 -17.17 13.10 24.62
C GLY A 384 -18.21 12.85 25.71
N GLU A 385 -18.64 11.61 25.89
CA GLU A 385 -19.61 11.23 26.92
C GLU A 385 -19.11 11.46 28.36
N LYS A 386 -17.83 11.21 28.62
CA LYS A 386 -17.21 11.30 29.96
C LYS A 386 -16.27 12.48 30.10
N LYS A 387 -15.56 12.84 29.04
CA LYS A 387 -14.58 13.91 29.02
C LYS A 387 -14.47 14.49 27.60
N ASN A 388 -13.88 15.67 27.50
CA ASN A 388 -13.51 16.24 26.22
C ASN A 388 -12.27 15.55 25.65
N HIS A 389 -12.22 15.37 24.34
CA HIS A 389 -11.12 14.73 23.66
C HIS A 389 -10.42 15.70 22.71
N LYS A 390 -9.09 15.76 22.80
CA LYS A 390 -8.26 16.54 21.90
C LYS A 390 -7.90 15.72 20.68
N VAL A 391 -8.56 15.97 19.54
CA VAL A 391 -8.29 15.28 18.29
C VAL A 391 -7.17 15.99 17.55
N LEU A 392 -6.08 15.26 17.23
CA LEU A 392 -4.92 15.79 16.53
C LEU A 392 -5.00 15.49 15.04
N SER A 393 -4.62 16.47 14.22
CA SER A 393 -4.52 16.35 12.77
C SER A 393 -3.19 15.68 12.38
N ASN A 394 -3.15 15.05 11.21
CA ASN A 394 -1.91 14.67 10.55
C ASN A 394 -1.40 15.72 9.55
N MET A 395 -1.95 16.94 9.61
CA MET A 395 -1.54 18.10 8.82
C MET A 395 -1.56 17.87 7.30
N MET A 396 -2.47 17.02 6.81
CA MET A 396 -2.67 16.81 5.39
C MET A 396 -3.88 17.59 4.89
N VAL A 397 -3.67 18.46 3.89
CA VAL A 397 -4.67 19.36 3.33
C VAL A 397 -4.86 19.13 1.83
N ASP A 398 -5.95 19.66 1.29
CA ASP A 398 -6.22 19.65 -0.14
C ASP A 398 -5.52 20.83 -0.83
N LEU A 399 -4.66 20.54 -1.81
CA LEU A 399 -3.96 21.57 -2.57
C LEU A 399 -4.93 22.51 -3.30
N GLY A 400 -6.07 21.99 -3.77
CA GLY A 400 -7.08 22.79 -4.49
C GLY A 400 -7.71 23.90 -3.67
N ALA A 401 -7.56 23.90 -2.33
CA ALA A 401 -8.03 24.99 -1.47
C ALA A 401 -7.08 26.20 -1.45
N TYR A 402 -5.82 26.04 -1.91
CA TYR A 402 -4.78 27.05 -1.81
C TYR A 402 -4.28 27.59 -3.15
N VAL A 403 -4.60 26.91 -4.26
CA VAL A 403 -4.15 27.27 -5.60
C VAL A 403 -5.33 27.52 -6.53
N ASN A 404 -5.13 28.36 -7.57
CA ASN A 404 -6.17 28.72 -8.54
C ASN A 404 -6.24 27.79 -9.76
N PHE A 405 -5.41 26.76 -9.81
CA PHE A 405 -5.34 25.78 -10.91
C PHE A 405 -5.67 24.37 -10.43
N ASP A 406 -5.97 23.47 -11.37
CA ASP A 406 -6.29 22.09 -11.05
C ASP A 406 -5.02 21.35 -10.55
N PRO A 407 -5.03 20.77 -9.33
CA PRO A 407 -3.91 19.97 -8.81
C PRO A 407 -3.48 18.82 -9.72
N GLU A 408 -4.38 18.24 -10.52
CA GLU A 408 -4.04 17.17 -11.46
C GLU A 408 -3.07 17.62 -12.56
N GLU A 409 -3.06 18.92 -12.93
CA GLU A 409 -2.12 19.45 -13.93
C GLU A 409 -0.66 19.40 -13.48
N VAL A 410 -0.43 19.44 -12.18
CA VAL A 410 0.90 19.33 -11.57
C VAL A 410 1.22 17.90 -11.09
N GLY A 411 0.29 16.95 -11.31
CA GLY A 411 0.46 15.54 -10.93
C GLY A 411 0.11 15.23 -9.46
N VAL A 412 -0.53 16.17 -8.76
CA VAL A 412 -0.99 15.99 -7.37
C VAL A 412 -2.42 15.44 -7.41
N THR A 413 -2.60 14.22 -6.94
CA THR A 413 -3.91 13.53 -6.84
C THR A 413 -4.29 13.19 -5.41
N GLU A 414 -3.42 13.49 -4.45
CA GLU A 414 -3.58 13.16 -3.02
C GLU A 414 -3.43 14.42 -2.17
N LEU A 415 -3.77 14.30 -0.89
CA LEU A 415 -3.56 15.39 0.08
C LEU A 415 -2.07 15.67 0.24
N VAL A 416 -1.75 16.94 0.41
CA VAL A 416 -0.39 17.47 0.58
C VAL A 416 -0.10 17.82 2.03
N PHE A 417 1.15 17.77 2.42
CA PHE A 417 1.59 18.09 3.77
C PHE A 417 1.65 19.63 3.97
N TYR A 418 0.79 20.13 4.85
CA TYR A 418 0.54 21.55 5.05
C TYR A 418 1.79 22.38 5.42
N PRO A 419 2.67 21.93 6.36
CA PRO A 419 3.85 22.73 6.71
C PRO A 419 4.78 23.02 5.53
N VAL A 420 4.95 22.05 4.62
CA VAL A 420 5.76 22.22 3.41
C VAL A 420 5.04 23.13 2.42
N LEU A 421 3.73 22.94 2.24
CA LEU A 421 2.92 23.79 1.38
C LEU A 421 2.96 25.25 1.83
N GLN A 422 2.80 25.50 3.11
CA GLN A 422 2.87 26.84 3.69
C GLN A 422 4.23 27.49 3.42
N GLY A 423 5.33 26.76 3.65
CA GLY A 423 6.67 27.25 3.33
C GLY A 423 6.85 27.63 1.86
N ILE A 424 6.37 26.80 0.93
CA ILE A 424 6.43 27.10 -0.51
C ILE A 424 5.60 28.34 -0.85
N LEU A 425 4.40 28.49 -0.29
CA LEU A 425 3.54 29.66 -0.55
C LEU A 425 4.11 30.95 0.04
N GLU A 426 4.71 30.90 1.23
CA GLU A 426 5.35 32.05 1.88
C GLU A 426 6.62 32.50 1.13
N GLU A 427 7.49 31.56 0.72
CA GLU A 427 8.71 31.85 -0.03
C GLU A 427 8.42 32.42 -1.42
N ASN A 428 7.29 32.05 -2.03
CA ASN A 428 6.90 32.45 -3.38
C ASN A 428 5.66 33.35 -3.40
N ALA A 429 5.44 34.14 -2.35
CA ALA A 429 4.34 35.08 -2.27
C ALA A 429 4.46 36.16 -3.39
N GLY A 430 3.71 35.97 -4.48
CA GLY A 430 3.73 36.86 -5.65
C GLY A 430 4.23 36.22 -6.95
N ALA A 431 4.58 34.94 -6.91
CA ALA A 431 4.86 34.16 -8.12
C ALA A 431 3.59 33.99 -8.98
N SER A 432 3.77 33.87 -10.29
CA SER A 432 2.69 33.55 -11.21
C SER A 432 2.22 32.10 -11.04
N ASP A 433 0.99 31.79 -11.45
CA ASP A 433 0.45 30.44 -11.36
C ASP A 433 1.32 29.41 -12.13
N GLU A 434 1.98 29.83 -13.22
CA GLU A 434 2.87 28.94 -13.99
C GLU A 434 4.18 28.65 -13.25
N GLU A 435 4.77 29.66 -12.62
CA GLU A 435 5.97 29.50 -11.78
C GLU A 435 5.66 28.62 -10.57
N LEU A 436 4.52 28.83 -9.94
CA LEU A 436 4.07 28.00 -8.83
C LEU A 436 3.86 26.54 -9.24
N LYS A 437 3.31 26.29 -10.43
CA LYS A 437 3.19 24.93 -11.00
C LYS A 437 4.55 24.24 -11.16
N GLU A 438 5.57 24.95 -11.62
CA GLU A 438 6.92 24.39 -11.78
C GLU A 438 7.56 24.09 -10.44
N ILE A 439 7.40 24.97 -9.44
CA ILE A 439 7.91 24.77 -8.09
C ILE A 439 7.24 23.54 -7.45
N ILE A 440 5.91 23.44 -7.51
CA ILE A 440 5.17 22.30 -6.98
C ILE A 440 5.58 20.98 -7.67
N ARG A 441 5.81 20.98 -8.98
CA ARG A 441 6.30 19.79 -9.69
C ARG A 441 7.69 19.37 -9.23
N ARG A 442 8.57 20.33 -8.95
CA ARG A 442 9.93 20.07 -8.44
C ARG A 442 9.87 19.46 -7.04
N ASP A 443 9.05 20.04 -6.16
CA ASP A 443 9.01 19.72 -4.73
C ASP A 443 7.87 18.74 -4.35
N ILE A 444 7.29 18.06 -5.35
CA ILE A 444 6.16 17.13 -5.17
C ILE A 444 6.47 15.99 -4.17
N HIS A 445 7.74 15.58 -4.07
CA HIS A 445 8.16 14.52 -3.17
C HIS A 445 8.19 14.93 -1.69
N ASP A 446 8.35 16.23 -1.44
CA ASP A 446 8.31 16.80 -0.10
C ASP A 446 6.87 17.16 0.29
N LEU A 447 6.08 17.62 -0.69
CA LEU A 447 4.64 17.87 -0.51
C LEU A 447 3.85 16.59 -0.23
N ILE A 448 4.19 15.49 -0.91
CA ILE A 448 3.57 14.18 -0.68
C ILE A 448 4.67 13.22 -0.19
N PRO A 449 4.98 13.23 1.12
CA PRO A 449 6.07 12.43 1.65
C PRO A 449 5.78 10.93 1.47
N LYS A 450 6.72 10.20 0.86
CA LYS A 450 6.66 8.74 0.71
C LYS A 450 6.88 8.04 2.05
N HIS A 451 7.57 8.69 2.98
CA HIS A 451 7.84 8.20 4.34
C HIS A 451 6.74 8.63 5.32
N ILE A 452 6.74 8.07 6.50
CA ILE A 452 5.84 8.48 7.60
C ILE A 452 6.33 9.82 8.18
N THR A 453 5.42 10.72 8.52
CA THR A 453 5.74 11.97 9.19
C THR A 453 5.61 11.86 10.71
N LYS A 454 6.16 12.81 11.46
CA LYS A 454 6.00 12.86 12.92
C LYS A 454 4.52 13.03 13.29
N GLU A 455 3.83 13.87 12.54
CA GLU A 455 2.41 14.17 12.71
C GLU A 455 1.54 12.92 12.46
N ASP A 456 1.90 12.09 11.47
CA ASP A 456 1.22 10.81 11.25
C ASP A 456 1.37 9.87 12.46
N ILE A 457 2.57 9.78 13.05
CA ILE A 457 2.81 8.94 14.24
C ILE A 457 1.99 9.47 15.42
N ILE A 458 2.02 10.77 15.67
CA ILE A 458 1.28 11.42 16.77
C ILE A 458 -0.22 11.25 16.56
N ALA A 459 -0.75 11.53 15.36
CA ALA A 459 -2.15 11.35 15.04
C ALA A 459 -2.59 9.88 15.17
N SER A 460 -1.70 8.92 14.84
CA SER A 460 -1.98 7.50 14.98
C SER A 460 -2.10 7.05 16.44
N ILE A 461 -1.23 7.55 17.31
CA ILE A 461 -1.28 7.33 18.75
C ILE A 461 -2.58 7.92 19.32
N ASN A 462 -2.88 9.16 18.97
CA ASN A 462 -4.09 9.86 19.37
C ASN A 462 -5.37 9.10 18.94
N TYR A 463 -5.41 8.61 17.70
CA TYR A 463 -6.53 7.80 17.22
C TYR A 463 -6.73 6.53 18.04
N ASN A 464 -5.64 5.82 18.38
CA ASN A 464 -5.74 4.58 19.17
C ASN A 464 -6.27 4.82 20.58
N MET A 465 -5.87 5.93 21.22
CA MET A 465 -6.39 6.30 22.55
C MET A 465 -7.88 6.63 22.53
N HIS A 466 -8.35 7.23 21.45
CA HIS A 466 -9.74 7.66 21.32
C HIS A 466 -10.72 6.56 20.88
N LEU A 467 -10.24 5.39 20.43
CA LEU A 467 -11.11 4.26 20.08
C LEU A 467 -12.01 3.84 21.25
N GLU A 468 -11.51 3.91 22.48
CA GLU A 468 -12.30 3.64 23.69
C GLU A 468 -13.45 4.64 23.88
N GLY A 469 -13.24 5.89 23.49
CA GLY A 469 -14.25 6.95 23.47
C GLY A 469 -15.24 6.88 22.30
N GLY A 470 -15.16 5.85 21.45
CA GLY A 470 -16.02 5.71 20.26
C GLY A 470 -15.65 6.63 19.10
N ILE A 471 -14.52 7.32 19.18
CA ILE A 471 -14.00 8.16 18.09
C ILE A 471 -13.10 7.31 17.20
N GLY A 472 -13.61 6.88 16.08
CA GLY A 472 -12.93 5.98 15.15
C GLY A 472 -13.54 4.58 15.11
N ASN A 473 -13.00 3.72 14.25
CA ASN A 473 -13.48 2.37 14.06
C ASN A 473 -12.31 1.38 13.92
N PRO A 474 -12.43 0.16 14.47
CA PRO A 474 -11.47 -0.90 14.21
C PRO A 474 -11.52 -1.32 12.75
N ASP A 475 -10.45 -1.95 12.29
CA ASP A 475 -10.31 -2.42 10.91
C ASP A 475 -10.49 -3.93 10.85
N ASP A 476 -11.20 -4.37 9.81
CA ASP A 476 -11.25 -5.78 9.44
C ASP A 476 -10.05 -6.11 8.55
N ILE A 477 -9.15 -6.92 9.08
CA ILE A 477 -7.89 -7.29 8.42
C ILE A 477 -8.13 -8.17 7.19
N ASP A 478 -9.15 -9.03 7.23
CA ASP A 478 -9.43 -10.01 6.18
C ASP A 478 -10.29 -9.46 5.04
N HIS A 479 -10.81 -8.25 5.22
CA HIS A 479 -11.51 -7.53 4.16
C HIS A 479 -10.58 -7.31 2.96
N LEU A 480 -10.99 -7.67 1.73
CA LEU A 480 -10.16 -7.51 0.52
C LEU A 480 -9.80 -6.05 0.19
N GLY A 481 -10.47 -5.07 0.77
CA GLY A 481 -10.03 -3.68 0.75
C GLY A 481 -8.75 -3.42 1.54
N ASN A 482 -8.40 -4.30 2.48
CA ASN A 482 -7.20 -4.24 3.32
C ASN A 482 -6.12 -5.25 2.91
N ARG A 483 -6.42 -6.11 1.95
CA ARG A 483 -5.49 -7.05 1.35
C ARG A 483 -5.32 -6.68 -0.12
N ARG A 484 -4.07 -6.62 -0.59
CA ARG A 484 -3.75 -6.29 -1.98
C ARG A 484 -3.02 -7.43 -2.67
N ILE A 485 -3.09 -7.44 -3.97
CA ILE A 485 -2.37 -8.39 -4.81
C ILE A 485 -1.03 -7.77 -5.19
N ARG A 486 0.04 -8.49 -4.88
CA ARG A 486 1.39 -8.22 -5.33
C ARG A 486 1.70 -9.14 -6.49
N ALA A 487 1.66 -8.62 -7.72
CA ALA A 487 1.87 -9.39 -8.94
C ALA A 487 3.37 -9.52 -9.29
N VAL A 488 3.66 -10.26 -10.34
CA VAL A 488 5.03 -10.60 -10.76
C VAL A 488 5.95 -9.40 -10.93
N GLY A 489 5.46 -8.29 -11.48
CA GLY A 489 6.27 -7.09 -11.72
C GLY A 489 6.81 -6.49 -10.43
N GLU A 490 5.95 -6.35 -9.42
CA GLU A 490 6.35 -5.83 -8.10
C GLU A 490 7.28 -6.80 -7.37
N LEU A 491 7.06 -8.10 -7.49
CA LEU A 491 7.94 -9.11 -6.90
C LEU A 491 9.34 -9.05 -7.52
N LEU A 492 9.43 -8.89 -8.84
CA LEU A 492 10.71 -8.71 -9.54
C LEU A 492 11.38 -7.39 -9.15
N GLN A 493 10.63 -6.29 -9.09
CA GLN A 493 11.13 -4.99 -8.66
C GLN A 493 11.80 -5.08 -7.28
N ASN A 494 11.16 -5.75 -6.33
CA ASN A 494 11.71 -5.95 -4.99
C ASN A 494 13.00 -6.77 -5.01
N GLN A 495 13.09 -7.80 -5.84
CA GLN A 495 14.33 -8.59 -5.97
C GLN A 495 15.46 -7.82 -6.62
N TYR A 496 15.15 -7.02 -7.65
CA TYR A 496 16.13 -6.11 -8.25
C TYR A 496 16.63 -5.09 -7.23
N ARG A 497 15.75 -4.50 -6.44
CA ARG A 497 16.10 -3.56 -5.37
C ARG A 497 17.06 -4.20 -4.35
N ILE A 498 16.80 -5.43 -3.92
CA ILE A 498 17.70 -6.17 -3.00
C ILE A 498 19.07 -6.39 -3.65
N GLY A 499 19.09 -6.83 -4.90
CA GLY A 499 20.32 -7.04 -5.65
C GLY A 499 21.14 -5.76 -5.84
N LEU A 500 20.49 -4.68 -6.20
CA LEU A 500 21.09 -3.37 -6.41
C LEU A 500 21.57 -2.72 -5.09
N SER A 501 20.85 -2.87 -3.98
CA SER A 501 21.31 -2.40 -2.66
C SER A 501 22.56 -3.13 -2.19
N ARG A 502 22.67 -4.44 -2.48
CA ARG A 502 23.90 -5.20 -2.23
C ARG A 502 25.06 -4.69 -3.11
N MET A 503 24.76 -4.37 -4.37
CA MET A 503 25.75 -3.81 -5.30
C MET A 503 26.19 -2.41 -4.87
N GLU A 504 25.26 -1.54 -4.48
CA GLU A 504 25.55 -0.18 -3.96
C GLU A 504 26.57 -0.21 -2.83
N ARG A 505 26.40 -1.13 -1.87
CA ARG A 505 27.34 -1.27 -0.76
C ARG A 505 28.76 -1.58 -1.27
N VAL A 506 28.88 -2.51 -2.22
CA VAL A 506 30.17 -2.87 -2.82
C VAL A 506 30.76 -1.72 -3.64
N VAL A 507 29.92 -0.98 -4.37
CA VAL A 507 30.37 0.20 -5.12
C VAL A 507 30.92 1.26 -4.18
N ARG A 508 30.20 1.58 -3.11
CA ARG A 508 30.62 2.57 -2.10
C ARG A 508 31.93 2.18 -1.42
N GLU A 509 32.09 0.89 -1.06
CA GLU A 509 33.31 0.36 -0.52
C GLU A 509 34.49 0.48 -1.50
N ARG A 510 34.27 0.17 -2.78
CA ARG A 510 35.30 0.32 -3.82
C ARG A 510 35.67 1.77 -4.09
N MET A 511 34.70 2.68 -4.12
CA MET A 511 34.97 4.12 -4.25
C MET A 511 35.88 4.64 -3.15
N THR A 512 35.77 4.09 -1.94
CA THR A 512 36.60 4.50 -0.79
C THR A 512 37.97 3.87 -0.82
N THR A 513 38.16 2.68 -1.39
CA THR A 513 39.39 1.90 -1.32
C THR A 513 40.26 2.00 -2.57
N GLN A 514 39.72 2.41 -3.72
CA GLN A 514 40.48 2.53 -4.98
C GLN A 514 41.10 3.91 -5.13
N ASP A 515 42.30 3.95 -5.70
CA ASP A 515 43.00 5.21 -6.03
C ASP A 515 42.19 5.97 -7.08
N MET A 516 42.00 7.27 -6.88
CA MET A 516 41.21 8.16 -7.73
C MET A 516 41.75 8.32 -9.17
N GLU A 517 43.00 7.91 -9.42
CA GLU A 517 43.67 8.00 -10.71
C GLU A 517 43.34 6.78 -11.59
N GLY A 518 42.24 6.78 -12.28
CA GLY A 518 41.89 5.71 -13.25
C GLY A 518 40.65 4.88 -12.90
N VAL A 519 39.84 5.37 -12.01
CA VAL A 519 38.54 4.72 -11.68
C VAL A 519 37.60 4.78 -12.88
N SER A 520 37.19 3.62 -13.36
CA SER A 520 36.16 3.51 -14.40
C SER A 520 34.83 2.96 -13.81
N ALA A 521 33.68 3.34 -14.37
CA ALA A 521 32.40 2.82 -13.93
C ALA A 521 32.33 1.28 -14.01
N GLN A 522 33.06 0.67 -14.96
CA GLN A 522 33.12 -0.79 -15.11
C GLN A 522 33.91 -1.47 -13.97
N SER A 523 34.95 -0.83 -13.43
CA SER A 523 35.70 -1.38 -12.29
C SER A 523 34.95 -1.28 -10.98
N LEU A 524 34.10 -0.27 -10.83
CA LEU A 524 33.29 -0.04 -9.64
C LEU A 524 32.11 -1.00 -9.54
N ILE A 525 31.40 -1.23 -10.64
CA ILE A 525 30.15 -1.98 -10.64
C ILE A 525 30.41 -3.49 -10.66
N ASN A 526 29.83 -4.19 -9.68
CA ASN A 526 29.81 -5.65 -9.64
C ASN A 526 28.39 -6.15 -9.86
N ILE A 527 28.15 -6.78 -10.99
CA ILE A 527 26.81 -7.29 -11.39
C ILE A 527 26.41 -8.59 -10.67
N LYS A 528 27.35 -9.31 -10.04
CA LYS A 528 27.06 -10.62 -9.42
C LYS A 528 25.94 -10.60 -8.37
N PRO A 529 25.84 -9.61 -7.47
CA PRO A 529 24.76 -9.54 -6.49
C PRO A 529 23.36 -9.42 -7.13
N VAL A 530 23.25 -8.68 -8.24
CA VAL A 530 21.98 -8.49 -8.96
C VAL A 530 21.56 -9.78 -9.65
N THR A 531 22.47 -10.37 -10.42
CA THR A 531 22.19 -11.64 -11.13
C THR A 531 21.91 -12.78 -10.16
N ALA A 532 22.58 -12.81 -9.00
CA ALA A 532 22.33 -13.80 -7.95
C ALA A 532 20.93 -13.64 -7.36
N ALA A 533 20.50 -12.41 -7.05
CA ALA A 533 19.16 -12.15 -6.50
C ALA A 533 18.05 -12.58 -7.47
N VAL A 534 18.20 -12.30 -8.77
CA VAL A 534 17.26 -12.74 -9.80
C VAL A 534 17.21 -14.26 -9.93
N LYS A 535 18.37 -14.90 -9.98
CA LYS A 535 18.46 -16.37 -10.05
C LYS A 535 17.88 -17.05 -8.82
N GLU A 536 18.13 -16.50 -7.63
CA GLU A 536 17.56 -16.98 -6.37
C GLU A 536 16.02 -16.90 -6.39
N PHE A 537 15.47 -15.80 -6.87
CA PHE A 537 14.02 -15.64 -6.97
C PHE A 537 13.38 -16.67 -7.90
N PHE A 538 13.85 -16.78 -9.13
CA PHE A 538 13.26 -17.72 -10.09
C PHE A 538 13.52 -19.19 -9.73
N GLY A 539 14.65 -19.50 -9.10
CA GLY A 539 15.06 -20.87 -8.76
C GLY A 539 14.46 -21.40 -7.47
N SER A 540 14.46 -20.60 -6.40
CA SER A 540 14.17 -21.07 -5.04
C SER A 540 13.03 -20.35 -4.32
N SER A 541 12.46 -19.28 -4.89
CA SER A 541 11.31 -18.61 -4.26
C SER A 541 10.10 -19.53 -4.20
N GLN A 542 9.37 -19.46 -3.08
CA GLN A 542 8.10 -20.18 -2.89
C GLN A 542 7.02 -19.75 -3.90
N LEU A 543 7.12 -18.53 -4.45
CA LEU A 543 6.18 -17.98 -5.44
C LEU A 543 6.54 -18.39 -6.89
N SER A 544 7.77 -18.81 -7.14
CA SER A 544 8.19 -19.36 -8.43
C SER A 544 7.94 -20.85 -8.45
N GLN A 545 6.90 -21.29 -9.11
CA GLN A 545 6.46 -22.68 -9.13
C GLN A 545 6.58 -23.27 -10.53
N PHE A 546 6.83 -24.59 -10.62
CA PHE A 546 6.71 -25.31 -11.87
C PHE A 546 5.25 -25.23 -12.35
N MET A 547 5.07 -24.95 -13.63
CA MET A 547 3.73 -24.84 -14.19
C MET A 547 3.05 -26.21 -14.28
N ASP A 548 1.80 -26.29 -13.81
CA ASP A 548 0.96 -27.47 -13.98
C ASP A 548 0.51 -27.56 -15.44
N GLN A 549 1.04 -28.52 -16.20
CA GLN A 549 0.81 -28.68 -17.65
C GLN A 549 -0.02 -29.92 -18.01
N ASN A 550 -0.92 -30.36 -17.14
CA ASN A 550 -1.77 -31.52 -17.43
C ASN A 550 -2.77 -31.25 -18.57
N ASN A 551 -3.32 -30.04 -18.62
CA ASN A 551 -4.21 -29.57 -19.66
C ASN A 551 -4.20 -28.03 -19.69
N PRO A 552 -4.72 -27.37 -20.75
CA PRO A 552 -4.72 -25.90 -20.86
C PRO A 552 -5.48 -25.20 -19.74
N LEU A 553 -6.52 -25.82 -19.16
CA LEU A 553 -7.25 -25.24 -18.05
C LEU A 553 -6.42 -25.25 -16.75
N SER A 554 -5.63 -26.30 -16.52
CA SER A 554 -4.70 -26.40 -15.39
C SER A 554 -3.61 -25.31 -15.47
N GLU A 555 -3.07 -25.04 -16.65
CA GLU A 555 -2.13 -23.94 -16.89
C GLU A 555 -2.77 -22.59 -16.57
N LEU A 556 -3.99 -22.35 -17.06
CA LEU A 556 -4.71 -21.09 -16.86
C LEU A 556 -5.01 -20.86 -15.36
N THR A 557 -5.52 -21.87 -14.67
CA THR A 557 -5.83 -21.77 -13.24
C THR A 557 -4.57 -21.53 -12.41
N HIS A 558 -3.46 -22.16 -12.75
CA HIS A 558 -2.18 -21.93 -12.06
C HIS A 558 -1.69 -20.48 -12.24
N LYS A 559 -1.80 -19.91 -13.44
CA LYS A 559 -1.43 -18.51 -13.71
C LYS A 559 -2.31 -17.49 -12.97
N ARG A 560 -3.55 -17.85 -12.67
CA ARG A 560 -4.52 -17.00 -11.93
C ARG A 560 -4.51 -17.24 -10.43
N ARG A 561 -3.69 -18.16 -9.93
CA ARG A 561 -3.60 -18.50 -8.50
C ARG A 561 -3.04 -17.33 -7.69
N LEU A 562 -3.60 -17.14 -6.49
CA LEU A 562 -3.11 -16.19 -5.48
C LEU A 562 -2.55 -16.98 -4.30
N SER A 563 -1.43 -16.58 -3.75
CA SER A 563 -0.82 -17.19 -2.56
C SER A 563 -0.73 -16.16 -1.44
N ALA A 564 -1.16 -16.52 -0.24
CA ALA A 564 -0.94 -15.69 0.96
C ALA A 564 0.44 -15.94 1.59
N LEU A 565 1.16 -16.95 1.12
CA LEU A 565 2.46 -17.37 1.62
C LEU A 565 3.61 -16.63 0.92
N GLY A 566 4.82 -16.74 1.46
CA GLY A 566 6.02 -16.20 0.84
C GLY A 566 6.59 -14.98 1.56
N PRO A 567 7.62 -14.35 0.99
CA PRO A 567 8.30 -13.21 1.60
C PRO A 567 7.35 -12.04 1.84
N GLY A 568 7.29 -11.53 3.08
CA GLY A 568 6.35 -10.47 3.46
C GLY A 568 4.90 -10.90 3.61
N GLY A 569 4.59 -12.19 3.43
CA GLY A 569 3.28 -12.79 3.64
C GLY A 569 3.21 -13.61 4.94
N LEU A 570 2.22 -14.50 4.99
CA LEU A 570 1.98 -15.39 6.12
C LEU A 570 2.89 -16.64 6.08
N SER A 571 3.19 -17.20 7.25
CA SER A 571 3.73 -18.56 7.36
C SER A 571 2.59 -19.53 7.62
N ARG A 572 2.73 -20.80 7.18
CA ARG A 572 1.69 -21.83 7.37
C ARG A 572 1.32 -22.04 8.82
N ASP A 573 2.32 -22.01 9.70
CA ASP A 573 2.14 -22.30 11.13
C ASP A 573 1.49 -21.15 11.90
N ARG A 574 1.60 -19.91 11.37
CA ARG A 574 1.05 -18.71 11.99
C ARG A 574 -0.27 -18.25 11.36
N ALA A 575 -0.75 -18.94 10.33
CA ALA A 575 -2.05 -18.64 9.72
C ALA A 575 -3.17 -19.14 10.63
N GLY A 576 -3.91 -18.23 11.28
CA GLY A 576 -5.10 -18.52 12.08
C GLY A 576 -6.27 -19.02 11.22
N PHE A 577 -7.34 -19.45 11.90
CA PHE A 577 -8.57 -19.88 11.20
C PHE A 577 -9.23 -18.75 10.44
N GLU A 578 -9.19 -17.52 10.95
CA GLU A 578 -9.79 -16.33 10.35
C GLU A 578 -9.27 -16.06 8.95
N VAL A 579 -7.94 -16.15 8.74
CA VAL A 579 -7.31 -15.94 7.43
C VAL A 579 -7.62 -17.08 6.44
N ARG A 580 -7.93 -18.27 6.94
CA ARG A 580 -8.29 -19.46 6.13
C ARG A 580 -9.74 -19.50 5.74
N ASP A 581 -10.56 -18.68 6.40
CA ASP A 581 -12.00 -18.63 6.16
C ASP A 581 -12.34 -17.77 4.95
N VAL A 582 -13.56 -17.91 4.45
CA VAL A 582 -14.09 -17.15 3.33
C VAL A 582 -14.77 -15.89 3.85
N HIS A 583 -14.17 -14.73 3.55
CA HIS A 583 -14.75 -13.44 3.89
C HIS A 583 -15.85 -13.04 2.89
N TYR A 584 -16.85 -12.28 3.32
CA TYR A 584 -17.94 -11.79 2.44
C TYR A 584 -17.44 -11.01 1.22
N THR A 585 -16.33 -10.30 1.34
CA THR A 585 -15.72 -9.54 0.23
C THR A 585 -15.09 -10.42 -0.86
N HIS A 586 -14.98 -11.73 -0.63
CA HIS A 586 -14.52 -12.69 -1.65
C HIS A 586 -15.56 -12.90 -2.75
N TYR A 587 -16.83 -12.55 -2.51
CA TYR A 587 -17.90 -12.71 -3.48
C TYR A 587 -17.59 -11.99 -4.79
N GLY A 588 -17.66 -12.73 -5.89
CA GLY A 588 -17.32 -12.21 -7.24
C GLY A 588 -15.83 -11.96 -7.51
N ARG A 589 -14.93 -12.28 -6.56
CA ARG A 589 -13.48 -12.00 -6.68
C ARG A 589 -12.62 -13.24 -6.52
N MET A 590 -12.91 -14.06 -5.52
CA MET A 590 -12.13 -15.27 -5.20
C MET A 590 -13.04 -16.48 -5.13
N CYS A 591 -12.53 -17.64 -5.60
CA CYS A 591 -13.31 -18.89 -5.57
C CYS A 591 -13.46 -19.38 -4.12
N PRO A 592 -14.68 -19.56 -3.60
CA PRO A 592 -14.88 -20.01 -2.22
C PRO A 592 -14.47 -21.47 -1.98
N ILE A 593 -14.35 -22.27 -3.04
CA ILE A 593 -13.97 -23.68 -2.94
C ILE A 593 -12.44 -23.84 -2.83
N ASP A 594 -11.69 -23.05 -3.59
CA ASP A 594 -10.23 -23.12 -3.60
C ASP A 594 -9.59 -22.35 -2.43
N SER A 595 -10.31 -21.41 -1.80
CA SER A 595 -9.78 -20.54 -0.76
C SER A 595 -9.61 -21.22 0.61
N GLY A 596 -10.31 -22.32 0.88
CA GLY A 596 -10.28 -23.04 2.17
C GLY A 596 -8.99 -23.84 2.45
N ASN A 597 -8.12 -24.00 1.47
CA ASN A 597 -6.81 -24.63 1.63
C ASN A 597 -5.70 -23.59 1.58
N CYS A 598 -4.90 -23.44 2.64
CA CYS A 598 -3.70 -22.56 2.68
C CYS A 598 -2.63 -22.85 1.59
N ARG A 599 -2.94 -23.61 0.60
CA ARG A 599 -2.04 -23.91 -0.54
C ARG A 599 -2.24 -22.92 -1.70
N SER A 600 -3.42 -22.35 -1.83
CA SER A 600 -3.71 -21.36 -2.85
C SER A 600 -5.02 -20.67 -2.46
N ILE A 601 -4.98 -19.41 -2.25
CA ILE A 601 -6.18 -18.59 -2.15
C ILE A 601 -6.57 -18.15 -3.55
#